data_e319f9438c45d0defe577f78e510bc42
#
_entry.id   e319f9438c45d0defe577f78e510bc42
#
_cell.length_a   1.000
_cell.length_b   1.000
_cell.length_c   1.000
_cell.angle_alpha   90.00
_cell.angle_beta   90.00
_cell.angle_gamma   90.00
#
_symmetry.space_group_name_H-M   'P 1'
#
loop_
_entity.id
_entity.type
_entity.pdbx_description
1 polymer ?
#
loop_
_entity_poly.entity_id
_entity_poly.type
_entity_poly.pdbx_seq_one_letter_code
_entity_poly.pdbx_strand_id
1 'polypeptide(L)'
;MVRFGTERLIVKSLDGRSNDDRDVVAQAMLRIISPGVAFYLPGTLQAIETPEEAAAWVTEQTEQGDLLAVRDSSSQLVIGVVVLTYAPESDGSTVVRIGYNLEQAFQGQGRGTELVAGLVDWATNNKQVSKLVGMVEADNAASIKVLKRNGFRRDTPALPSMICFERETLR
;
A
#
# COMPACT_ATOMS: atom_id res chain seq x y z
N MET A 1 10.62 10.68 2.65
CA MET A 1 10.27 9.65 3.67
C MET A 1 8.82 9.85 4.09
N VAL A 2 7.97 8.88 3.84
CA VAL A 2 6.55 8.88 4.25
C VAL A 2 6.43 8.33 5.67
N ARG A 3 5.74 9.06 6.54
CA ARG A 3 5.44 8.60 7.90
C ARG A 3 4.13 9.22 8.38
N PHE A 4 3.24 8.39 8.89
CA PHE A 4 2.03 8.83 9.59
C PHE A 4 1.57 7.79 10.60
N GLY A 5 0.74 8.21 11.54
CA GLY A 5 0.06 7.35 12.50
C GLY A 5 -1.45 7.54 12.41
N THR A 6 -2.19 6.51 12.75
CA THR A 6 -3.63 6.51 12.95
C THR A 6 -3.94 6.01 14.36
N GLU A 7 -5.19 5.77 14.69
CA GLU A 7 -5.56 5.23 16.00
C GLU A 7 -4.89 3.88 16.31
N ARG A 8 -4.83 2.98 15.30
CA ARG A 8 -4.36 1.60 15.46
C ARG A 8 -3.13 1.26 14.64
N LEU A 9 -2.64 2.17 13.79
CA LEU A 9 -1.56 1.88 12.85
C LEU A 9 -0.43 2.90 12.95
N ILE A 10 0.79 2.40 12.80
CA ILE A 10 2.00 3.19 12.58
C ILE A 10 2.52 2.82 11.18
N VAL A 11 2.63 3.78 10.30
CA VAL A 11 3.05 3.60 8.92
C VAL A 11 4.30 4.41 8.63
N LYS A 12 5.34 3.74 8.13
CA LYS A 12 6.64 4.37 7.88
C LYS A 12 7.32 3.76 6.66
N SER A 13 7.87 4.60 5.76
CA SER A 13 8.75 4.16 4.69
C SER A 13 9.97 3.42 5.25
N LEU A 14 10.36 2.34 4.62
CA LEU A 14 11.66 1.73 4.85
C LEU A 14 12.72 2.69 4.34
N ASP A 15 13.64 3.09 5.21
CA ASP A 15 14.82 3.78 4.75
C ASP A 15 15.81 2.74 4.20
N GLY A 16 16.45 3.05 3.08
CA GLY A 16 17.41 2.13 2.44
C GLY A 16 18.66 1.83 3.28
N ARG A 17 18.73 2.32 4.53
CA ARG A 17 19.91 2.32 5.40
C ARG A 17 19.85 1.32 6.54
N SER A 18 18.65 0.87 6.94
CA SER A 18 18.46 -0.12 8.01
C SER A 18 18.12 -1.49 7.44
N ASN A 19 19.06 -2.42 7.49
CA ASN A 19 18.79 -3.81 7.12
C ASN A 19 17.76 -4.45 8.08
N ASP A 20 17.80 -4.10 9.38
CA ASP A 20 16.90 -4.68 10.38
C ASP A 20 15.43 -4.47 10.05
N ASP A 21 15.03 -3.26 9.61
CA ASP A 21 13.64 -2.99 9.21
C ASP A 21 13.25 -3.75 7.93
N ARG A 22 14.18 -3.93 6.98
CA ARG A 22 13.96 -4.70 5.75
C ARG A 22 13.76 -6.18 6.05
N ASP A 23 14.60 -6.78 6.90
CA ASP A 23 14.51 -8.19 7.28
C ASP A 23 13.21 -8.47 8.03
N VAL A 24 12.80 -7.58 8.93
CA VAL A 24 11.51 -7.69 9.64
C VAL A 24 10.34 -7.66 8.67
N VAL A 25 10.36 -6.77 7.67
CA VAL A 25 9.30 -6.70 6.65
C VAL A 25 9.34 -7.93 5.75
N ALA A 26 10.51 -8.39 5.31
CA ALA A 26 10.63 -9.60 4.50
C ALA A 26 10.07 -10.84 5.22
N GLN A 27 10.36 -11.00 6.49
CA GLN A 27 9.77 -12.09 7.31
C GLN A 27 8.24 -11.93 7.45
N ALA A 28 7.75 -10.70 7.59
CA ALA A 28 6.32 -10.45 7.67
C ALA A 28 5.60 -10.75 6.35
N MET A 29 6.26 -10.56 5.20
CA MET A 29 5.69 -10.86 3.89
C MET A 29 5.21 -12.30 3.76
N LEU A 30 5.92 -13.28 4.33
CA LEU A 30 5.52 -14.70 4.32
C LEU A 30 4.18 -14.96 5.05
N ARG A 31 3.83 -14.11 6.02
CA ARG A 31 2.52 -14.17 6.70
C ARG A 31 1.46 -13.35 5.98
N ILE A 32 1.85 -12.21 5.43
CA ILE A 32 0.97 -11.29 4.71
C ILE A 32 0.48 -11.93 3.41
N ILE A 33 1.36 -12.67 2.72
CA ILE A 33 1.03 -13.45 1.51
C ILE A 33 0.47 -14.80 1.92
N SER A 34 -0.75 -14.79 2.44
CA SER A 34 -1.52 -16.03 2.64
C SER A 34 -2.31 -16.38 1.36
N PRO A 35 -2.72 -17.64 1.17
CA PRO A 35 -3.46 -18.04 -0.04
C PRO A 35 -4.69 -17.17 -0.36
N GLY A 36 -5.42 -16.70 0.63
CA GLY A 36 -6.58 -15.82 0.45
C GLY A 36 -6.23 -14.38 0.07
N VAL A 37 -5.02 -13.94 0.41
CA VAL A 37 -4.50 -12.60 0.11
C VAL A 37 -3.74 -12.60 -1.21
N ALA A 38 -2.97 -13.65 -1.48
CA ALA A 38 -2.18 -13.79 -2.70
C ALA A 38 -3.04 -13.71 -3.98
N PHE A 39 -4.31 -14.11 -3.90
CA PHE A 39 -5.23 -14.04 -5.03
C PHE A 39 -5.42 -12.64 -5.60
N TYR A 40 -5.31 -11.60 -4.77
CA TYR A 40 -5.50 -10.19 -5.18
C TYR A 40 -4.19 -9.42 -5.35
N LEU A 41 -3.06 -10.10 -5.30
CA LEU A 41 -1.75 -9.47 -5.43
C LEU A 41 -1.26 -9.48 -6.89
N PRO A 42 -0.48 -8.49 -7.32
CA PRO A 42 0.25 -8.56 -8.59
C PRO A 42 1.06 -9.85 -8.68
N GLY A 43 1.21 -10.38 -9.89
CA GLY A 43 1.84 -11.70 -10.12
C GLY A 43 3.21 -11.87 -9.47
N THR A 44 4.01 -10.81 -9.31
CA THR A 44 5.30 -10.85 -8.62
C THR A 44 5.18 -11.19 -7.13
N LEU A 45 4.09 -10.77 -6.47
CA LEU A 45 3.85 -11.07 -5.05
C LEU A 45 3.29 -12.48 -4.84
N GLN A 46 2.59 -13.04 -5.83
CA GLN A 46 2.07 -14.40 -5.75
C GLN A 46 3.16 -15.48 -5.77
N ALA A 47 4.37 -15.14 -6.20
CA ALA A 47 5.50 -16.06 -6.31
C ALA A 47 6.43 -16.05 -5.08
N ILE A 48 6.14 -15.29 -4.01
CA ILE A 48 6.99 -15.22 -2.82
C ILE A 48 6.64 -16.37 -1.87
N GLU A 49 7.48 -17.37 -1.82
CA GLU A 49 7.32 -18.56 -0.97
C GLU A 49 8.48 -18.73 0.03
N THR A 50 9.60 -18.06 -0.22
CA THR A 50 10.82 -18.18 0.60
C THR A 50 11.25 -16.84 1.22
N PRO A 51 12.01 -16.86 2.32
CA PRO A 51 12.59 -15.65 2.91
C PRO A 51 13.49 -14.88 1.94
N GLU A 52 14.21 -15.57 1.08
CA GLU A 52 15.12 -15.00 0.09
C GLU A 52 14.33 -14.24 -0.99
N GLU A 53 13.23 -14.81 -1.47
CA GLU A 53 12.33 -14.15 -2.42
C GLU A 53 11.66 -12.93 -1.79
N ALA A 54 11.26 -13.01 -0.52
CA ALA A 54 10.71 -11.89 0.23
C ALA A 54 11.73 -10.75 0.38
N ALA A 55 12.99 -11.06 0.71
CA ALA A 55 14.06 -10.08 0.82
C ALA A 55 14.39 -9.42 -0.53
N ALA A 56 14.42 -10.21 -1.61
CA ALA A 56 14.62 -9.71 -2.96
C ALA A 56 13.49 -8.74 -3.37
N TRP A 57 12.24 -9.12 -3.10
CA TRP A 57 11.08 -8.27 -3.38
C TRP A 57 11.12 -6.95 -2.59
N VAL A 58 11.45 -6.99 -1.29
CA VAL A 58 11.59 -5.78 -0.46
C VAL A 58 12.66 -4.85 -1.05
N THR A 59 13.78 -5.41 -1.51
CA THR A 59 14.85 -4.65 -2.15
C THR A 59 14.36 -3.98 -3.43
N GLU A 60 13.73 -4.74 -4.33
CA GLU A 60 13.17 -4.23 -5.58
C GLU A 60 12.18 -3.09 -5.34
N GLN A 61 11.22 -3.27 -4.42
CA GLN A 61 10.21 -2.24 -4.15
C GLN A 61 10.81 -0.96 -3.57
N THR A 62 11.85 -1.07 -2.74
CA THR A 62 12.54 0.11 -2.19
C THR A 62 13.40 0.85 -3.21
N GLU A 63 13.78 0.21 -4.32
CA GLU A 63 14.49 0.84 -5.45
C GLU A 63 13.53 1.54 -6.42
N GLN A 64 12.31 1.01 -6.58
CA GLN A 64 11.31 1.54 -7.53
C GLN A 64 10.42 2.65 -6.95
N GLY A 65 10.35 2.75 -5.62
CA GLY A 65 9.48 3.71 -4.96
C GLY A 65 9.63 3.69 -3.44
N ASP A 66 8.56 4.07 -2.74
CA ASP A 66 8.50 3.94 -1.28
C ASP A 66 7.76 2.65 -0.90
N LEU A 67 8.46 1.74 -0.24
CA LEU A 67 7.85 0.62 0.48
C LEU A 67 7.66 1.03 1.95
N LEU A 68 6.42 0.97 2.45
CA LEU A 68 6.08 1.32 3.82
C LEU A 68 5.69 0.08 4.61
N ALA A 69 6.25 -0.05 5.80
CA ALA A 69 5.77 -1.01 6.80
C ALA A 69 4.52 -0.45 7.50
N VAL A 70 3.49 -1.28 7.61
CA VAL A 70 2.29 -1.03 8.41
C VAL A 70 2.40 -1.85 9.69
N ARG A 71 2.53 -1.17 10.82
CA ARG A 71 2.61 -1.80 12.14
C ARG A 71 1.33 -1.58 12.92
N ASP A 72 0.89 -2.59 13.64
CA ASP A 72 -0.14 -2.43 14.66
C ASP A 72 0.42 -1.62 15.83
N SER A 73 -0.27 -0.56 16.27
CA SER A 73 0.25 0.38 17.27
C SER A 73 0.44 -0.26 18.64
N SER A 74 -0.35 -1.29 18.98
CA SER A 74 -0.31 -1.95 20.29
C SER A 74 0.78 -3.01 20.37
N SER A 75 0.89 -3.87 19.36
CA SER A 75 1.84 -4.99 19.35
C SER A 75 3.17 -4.68 18.69
N GLN A 76 3.25 -3.58 17.92
CA GLN A 76 4.40 -3.20 17.08
C GLN A 76 4.72 -4.20 15.96
N LEU A 77 3.89 -5.24 15.76
CA LEU A 77 4.06 -6.21 14.68
C LEU A 77 3.83 -5.54 13.32
N VAL A 78 4.63 -5.91 12.34
CA VAL A 78 4.35 -5.60 10.94
C VAL A 78 3.19 -6.50 10.50
N ILE A 79 2.07 -5.87 10.19
CA ILE A 79 0.81 -6.51 9.81
C ILE A 79 0.40 -6.23 8.38
N GLY A 80 1.19 -5.45 7.66
CA GLY A 80 0.93 -5.10 6.28
C GLY A 80 2.02 -4.25 5.66
N VAL A 81 1.86 -4.00 4.38
CA VAL A 81 2.75 -3.14 3.59
C VAL A 81 1.95 -2.20 2.70
N VAL A 82 2.56 -1.07 2.36
CA VAL A 82 2.10 -0.15 1.32
C VAL A 82 3.25 0.09 0.34
N VAL A 83 2.94 0.03 -0.94
CA VAL A 83 3.85 0.43 -2.01
C VAL A 83 3.35 1.74 -2.61
N LEU A 84 4.21 2.72 -2.72
CA LEU A 84 3.93 3.98 -3.41
C LEU A 84 4.87 4.12 -4.60
N THR A 85 4.30 4.39 -5.76
CA THR A 85 5.06 4.80 -6.94
C THR A 85 4.62 6.17 -7.40
N TYR A 86 5.55 6.94 -7.95
CA TYR A 86 5.39 8.36 -8.23
C TYR A 86 5.45 8.61 -9.73
N ALA A 87 4.47 9.32 -10.27
CA ALA A 87 4.43 9.76 -11.66
C ALA A 87 4.37 11.30 -11.68
N PRO A 88 5.48 11.98 -12.04
CA PRO A 88 5.48 13.43 -12.15
C PRO A 88 4.58 13.89 -13.30
N GLU A 89 3.88 15.01 -13.10
CA GLU A 89 3.07 15.68 -14.10
C GLU A 89 3.78 16.92 -14.67
N SER A 90 3.31 17.39 -15.80
CA SER A 90 3.90 18.52 -16.52
C SER A 90 3.82 19.86 -15.77
N ASP A 91 2.88 19.97 -14.82
CA ASP A 91 2.68 21.16 -13.98
C ASP A 91 3.57 21.14 -12.70
N GLY A 92 4.45 20.14 -12.56
CA GLY A 92 5.32 19.95 -11.41
C GLY A 92 4.68 19.26 -10.23
N SER A 93 3.42 18.85 -10.34
CA SER A 93 2.76 18.00 -9.36
C SER A 93 3.08 16.52 -9.59
N THR A 94 2.61 15.66 -8.69
CA THR A 94 2.89 14.23 -8.72
C THR A 94 1.62 13.43 -8.46
N VAL A 95 1.33 12.48 -9.34
CA VAL A 95 0.35 11.42 -9.10
C VAL A 95 1.03 10.31 -8.32
N VAL A 96 0.42 9.88 -7.21
CA VAL A 96 0.92 8.78 -6.40
C VAL A 96 0.02 7.56 -6.60
N ARG A 97 0.60 6.46 -7.10
CA ARG A 97 -0.09 5.18 -7.15
C ARG A 97 0.13 4.44 -5.84
N ILE A 98 -0.96 3.92 -5.29
CA ILE A 98 -0.96 3.20 -4.02
C ILE A 98 -1.31 1.72 -4.24
N GLY A 99 -0.47 0.84 -3.70
CA GLY A 99 -0.79 -0.57 -3.49
C GLY A 99 -0.67 -0.88 -2.01
N TYR A 100 -1.55 -1.69 -1.45
CA TYR A 100 -1.48 -2.05 -0.03
C TYR A 100 -1.99 -3.46 0.21
N ASN A 101 -1.47 -4.06 1.26
CA ASN A 101 -1.88 -5.38 1.72
C ASN A 101 -1.77 -5.49 3.23
N LEU A 102 -2.73 -6.18 3.83
CA LEU A 102 -2.76 -6.50 5.26
C LEU A 102 -2.81 -8.01 5.46
N GLU A 103 -2.12 -8.51 6.47
CA GLU A 103 -2.22 -9.89 6.93
C GLU A 103 -3.69 -10.26 7.20
N GLN A 104 -4.11 -11.44 6.80
CA GLN A 104 -5.51 -11.88 6.84
C GLN A 104 -6.14 -11.75 8.23
N ALA A 105 -5.39 -12.03 9.29
CA ALA A 105 -5.85 -11.90 10.67
C ALA A 105 -6.27 -10.48 11.06
N PHE A 106 -5.79 -9.46 10.34
CA PHE A 106 -6.08 -8.04 10.58
C PHE A 106 -7.07 -7.44 9.59
N GLN A 107 -7.57 -8.23 8.64
CA GLN A 107 -8.60 -7.83 7.68
C GLN A 107 -10.00 -7.87 8.31
N GLY A 108 -10.99 -7.27 7.64
CA GLY A 108 -12.39 -7.26 8.08
C GLY A 108 -12.70 -6.39 9.30
N GLN A 109 -11.69 -5.77 9.93
CA GLN A 109 -11.79 -5.01 11.17
C GLN A 109 -11.70 -3.48 10.96
N GLY A 110 -11.81 -3.01 9.73
CA GLY A 110 -11.72 -1.59 9.38
C GLY A 110 -10.30 -1.03 9.22
N ARG A 111 -9.25 -1.80 9.52
CA ARG A 111 -7.85 -1.34 9.42
C ARG A 111 -7.45 -0.93 8.00
N GLY A 112 -7.94 -1.61 6.96
CA GLY A 112 -7.69 -1.19 5.57
C GLY A 112 -8.30 0.19 5.27
N THR A 113 -9.49 0.47 5.76
CA THR A 113 -10.12 1.79 5.60
C THR A 113 -9.34 2.87 6.34
N GLU A 114 -8.90 2.57 7.56
CA GLU A 114 -8.07 3.45 8.39
C GLU A 114 -6.70 3.73 7.75
N LEU A 115 -6.04 2.70 7.21
CA LEU A 115 -4.78 2.82 6.48
C LEU A 115 -4.89 3.78 5.29
N VAL A 116 -5.91 3.57 4.46
CA VAL A 116 -6.13 4.41 3.27
C VAL A 116 -6.55 5.83 3.66
N ALA A 117 -7.31 6.02 4.76
CA ALA A 117 -7.58 7.34 5.30
C ALA A 117 -6.29 8.09 5.70
N GLY A 118 -5.38 7.43 6.39
CA GLY A 118 -4.07 8.00 6.72
C GLY A 118 -3.22 8.35 5.49
N LEU A 119 -3.28 7.54 4.43
CA LEU A 119 -2.61 7.86 3.15
C LEU A 119 -3.23 9.09 2.48
N VAL A 120 -4.54 9.22 2.54
CA VAL A 120 -5.26 10.40 2.03
C VAL A 120 -4.88 11.66 2.80
N ASP A 121 -4.84 11.60 4.13
CA ASP A 121 -4.43 12.71 4.97
C ASP A 121 -2.98 13.11 4.70
N TRP A 122 -2.08 12.13 4.59
CA TRP A 122 -0.69 12.37 4.21
C TRP A 122 -0.58 13.07 2.84
N ALA A 123 -1.30 12.57 1.83
CA ALA A 123 -1.26 13.13 0.49
C ALA A 123 -1.84 14.56 0.44
N THR A 124 -2.95 14.81 1.15
CA THR A 124 -3.58 16.13 1.24
C THR A 124 -2.66 17.16 1.90
N ASN A 125 -1.85 16.74 2.86
CA ASN A 125 -0.85 17.61 3.52
C ASN A 125 0.45 17.76 2.70
N ASN A 126 0.63 16.97 1.64
CA ASN A 126 1.79 17.08 0.74
C ASN A 126 1.41 17.87 -0.52
N LYS A 127 1.82 19.13 -0.57
CA LYS A 127 1.48 20.06 -1.66
C LYS A 127 1.95 19.62 -3.05
N GLN A 128 2.89 18.67 -3.14
CA GLN A 128 3.37 18.13 -4.40
C GLN A 128 2.47 17.01 -4.94
N VAL A 129 1.65 16.39 -4.08
CA VAL A 129 0.75 15.31 -4.52
C VAL A 129 -0.54 15.91 -5.04
N SER A 130 -0.84 15.70 -6.31
CA SER A 130 -2.08 16.14 -6.96
C SER A 130 -3.21 15.11 -6.81
N LYS A 131 -2.85 13.82 -6.84
CA LYS A 131 -3.80 12.72 -6.94
C LYS A 131 -3.26 11.44 -6.33
N LEU A 132 -4.14 10.65 -5.71
CA LEU A 132 -3.91 9.24 -5.38
C LEU A 132 -4.63 8.35 -6.37
N VAL A 133 -3.96 7.29 -6.82
CA VAL A 133 -4.51 6.29 -7.76
C VAL A 133 -4.34 4.88 -7.18
N GLY A 134 -5.42 4.12 -7.14
CA GLY A 134 -5.41 2.70 -6.77
C GLY A 134 -5.92 1.83 -7.91
N MET A 135 -5.16 0.80 -8.27
CA MET A 135 -5.58 -0.23 -9.22
C MET A 135 -6.06 -1.45 -8.45
N VAL A 136 -7.26 -1.94 -8.76
CA VAL A 136 -7.91 -3.03 -8.02
C VAL A 136 -8.49 -4.03 -9.00
N GLU A 137 -8.31 -5.32 -8.74
CA GLU A 137 -9.00 -6.36 -9.48
C GLU A 137 -10.53 -6.26 -9.30
N ALA A 138 -11.27 -6.51 -10.38
CA ALA A 138 -12.71 -6.25 -10.43
C ALA A 138 -13.52 -7.08 -9.43
N ASP A 139 -13.00 -8.21 -8.99
CA ASP A 139 -13.59 -9.12 -7.99
C ASP A 139 -13.13 -8.86 -6.55
N ASN A 140 -12.13 -7.97 -6.34
CA ASN A 140 -11.68 -7.58 -5.00
C ASN A 140 -12.65 -6.59 -4.34
N ALA A 141 -13.81 -7.09 -3.93
CA ALA A 141 -14.86 -6.29 -3.30
C ALA A 141 -14.38 -5.58 -2.02
N ALA A 142 -13.43 -6.17 -1.28
CA ALA A 142 -12.89 -5.59 -0.05
C ALA A 142 -12.11 -4.30 -0.33
N SER A 143 -11.14 -4.32 -1.26
CA SER A 143 -10.38 -3.13 -1.65
C SER A 143 -11.25 -2.08 -2.32
N ILE A 144 -12.20 -2.48 -3.18
CA ILE A 144 -13.17 -1.57 -3.79
C ILE A 144 -13.95 -0.81 -2.72
N LYS A 145 -14.43 -1.50 -1.67
CA LYS A 145 -15.15 -0.89 -0.56
C LYS A 145 -14.27 0.07 0.24
N VAL A 146 -13.02 -0.30 0.49
CA VAL A 146 -12.04 0.56 1.20
C VAL A 146 -11.81 1.85 0.43
N LEU A 147 -11.51 1.77 -0.87
CA LEU A 147 -11.26 2.95 -1.71
C LEU A 147 -12.49 3.87 -1.78
N LYS A 148 -13.68 3.32 -2.05
CA LYS A 148 -14.93 4.10 -2.09
C LYS A 148 -15.22 4.81 -0.76
N ARG A 149 -15.01 4.16 0.38
CA ARG A 149 -15.19 4.78 1.71
C ARG A 149 -14.23 5.93 1.97
N ASN A 150 -13.08 5.92 1.33
CA ASN A 150 -12.09 6.99 1.41
C ASN A 150 -12.25 8.04 0.28
N GLY A 151 -13.39 8.06 -0.40
CA GLY A 151 -13.72 9.09 -1.39
C GLY A 151 -13.05 8.92 -2.75
N PHE A 152 -12.45 7.76 -3.02
CA PHE A 152 -11.97 7.46 -4.36
C PHE A 152 -13.15 7.23 -5.30
N ARG A 153 -13.02 7.72 -6.52
CA ARG A 153 -13.99 7.55 -7.60
C ARG A 153 -13.43 6.61 -8.65
N ARG A 154 -14.32 5.82 -9.24
CA ARG A 154 -13.93 4.95 -10.36
C ARG A 154 -13.60 5.82 -11.56
N ASP A 155 -12.42 5.62 -12.12
CA ASP A 155 -12.02 6.15 -13.42
C ASP A 155 -12.10 5.05 -14.48
N THR A 156 -12.24 5.42 -15.73
CA THR A 156 -12.29 4.52 -16.89
C THR A 156 -11.20 4.88 -17.89
N PRO A 157 -10.58 3.92 -18.59
CA PRO A 157 -10.69 2.47 -18.52
C PRO A 157 -9.41 1.83 -17.98
N ALA A 158 -9.56 0.95 -17.05
CA ALA A 158 -8.50 0.03 -16.68
C ALA A 158 -8.42 -1.16 -17.68
N LEU A 159 -7.43 -1.99 -17.47
CA LEU A 159 -7.31 -3.30 -18.13
C LEU A 159 -8.60 -4.11 -17.88
N PRO A 160 -8.93 -5.11 -18.73
CA PRO A 160 -10.21 -5.84 -18.64
C PRO A 160 -10.51 -6.44 -17.25
N SER A 161 -9.48 -6.80 -16.46
CA SER A 161 -9.60 -7.38 -15.13
C SER A 161 -9.40 -6.38 -13.98
N MET A 162 -8.98 -5.13 -14.27
CA MET A 162 -8.60 -4.14 -13.27
C MET A 162 -9.51 -2.92 -13.34
N ILE A 163 -9.82 -2.35 -12.18
CA ILE A 163 -10.55 -1.08 -12.05
C ILE A 163 -9.58 -0.04 -11.50
N CYS A 164 -9.51 1.11 -12.17
CA CYS A 164 -8.82 2.27 -11.68
C CYS A 164 -9.73 3.06 -10.74
N PHE A 165 -9.21 3.43 -9.58
CA PHE A 165 -9.83 4.37 -8.65
C PHE A 165 -8.89 5.54 -8.43
N GLU A 166 -9.44 6.74 -8.45
CA GLU A 166 -8.67 7.95 -8.21
C GLU A 166 -9.31 8.86 -7.18
N ARG A 167 -8.48 9.63 -6.51
CA ARG A 167 -8.89 10.67 -5.59
C ARG A 167 -7.97 11.87 -5.72
N GLU A 168 -8.53 13.02 -6.10
CA GLU A 168 -7.85 14.30 -6.05
C GLU A 168 -7.50 14.67 -4.60
N THR A 169 -6.33 15.26 -4.40
CA THR A 169 -5.99 15.90 -3.15
C THR A 169 -6.53 17.33 -3.17
N LEU A 170 -7.29 17.70 -2.15
CA LEU A 170 -7.77 19.07 -2.02
C LEU A 170 -6.56 20.00 -1.82
N ARG A 171 -6.42 20.98 -2.68
CA ARG A 171 -5.45 22.08 -2.58
C ARG A 171 -6.03 23.23 -1.81
#